data_d0c34d0efb5d770c33eb489d4352ecb8
#
_entry.id   d0c34d0efb5d770c33eb489d4352ecb8
#
_cell.length_a   1.000
_cell.length_b   1.000
_cell.length_c   1.000
_cell.angle_alpha   90.00
_cell.angle_beta   90.00
_cell.angle_gamma   90.00
#
_symmetry.space_group_name_H-M   'P 1'
#
loop_
_entity.id
_entity.type
_entity.pdbx_description
1 polymer ?
#
loop_
_entity_poly.entity_id
_entity_poly.type
_entity_poly.pdbx_seq_one_letter_code
_entity_poly.pdbx_strand_id
1 'polypeptide(L)'
;LGFSSAASDVYKRQPLYRLFVSWGFQLVTLTSLVIILYFIATGALQLRPGRLPEVSSGAKAHLSVLLAFIAILKAVAYRLDALELLYSPRGKVFGASYTDVVAHLPALNLLILISLFGAVLLLVNIRRRGWLLPTTAIGLWLAVSIIVGGIVPAAIQRFRVVPDELNKELPYVEDHINYTRLAYGLDS
;
A
#
# COMPACT_ATOMS: atom_id res chain seq x y z
N LEU A 1 -30.85 0.86 15.24
CA LEU A 1 -30.69 2.25 14.68
C LEU A 1 -29.26 2.78 14.76
N GLY A 2 -28.35 2.24 15.58
CA GLY A 2 -26.97 2.73 15.73
C GLY A 2 -25.98 2.21 14.70
N PHE A 3 -26.14 1.01 14.15
CA PHE A 3 -25.21 0.39 13.19
C PHE A 3 -25.23 1.05 11.80
N SER A 4 -26.37 1.53 11.34
CA SER A 4 -26.54 2.22 10.06
C SER A 4 -25.80 3.56 10.02
N SER A 5 -25.77 4.29 11.13
CA SER A 5 -25.10 5.58 11.24
C SER A 5 -23.56 5.42 11.19
N ALA A 6 -23.01 4.46 11.96
CA ALA A 6 -21.56 4.25 12.00
C ALA A 6 -20.99 3.77 10.65
N ALA A 7 -21.66 2.86 9.95
CA ALA A 7 -21.25 2.40 8.63
C ALA A 7 -21.31 3.52 7.58
N SER A 8 -22.36 4.37 7.61
CA SER A 8 -22.47 5.51 6.70
C SER A 8 -21.41 6.58 6.95
N ASP A 9 -21.02 6.78 8.22
CA ASP A 9 -19.98 7.75 8.59
C ASP A 9 -18.59 7.28 8.17
N VAL A 10 -18.28 5.99 8.28
CA VAL A 10 -17.03 5.41 7.78
C VAL A 10 -16.97 5.54 6.26
N TYR A 11 -18.05 5.21 5.54
CA TYR A 11 -18.12 5.33 4.08
C TYR A 11 -17.93 6.77 3.59
N LYS A 12 -18.50 7.76 4.29
CA LYS A 12 -18.34 9.19 3.95
C LYS A 12 -16.94 9.73 4.24
N ARG A 13 -16.25 9.18 5.24
CA ARG A 13 -14.89 9.64 5.64
C ARG A 13 -13.78 9.01 4.82
N GLN A 14 -13.98 7.82 4.27
CA GLN A 14 -12.97 7.10 3.50
C GLN A 14 -12.43 7.90 2.28
N PRO A 15 -13.27 8.55 1.44
CA PRO A 15 -12.76 9.39 0.36
C PRO A 15 -11.93 10.59 0.85
N LEU A 16 -12.24 11.16 2.03
CA LEU A 16 -11.44 12.22 2.62
C LEU A 16 -10.05 11.73 3.02
N TYR A 17 -9.93 10.58 3.68
CA TYR A 17 -8.63 9.99 4.04
C TYR A 17 -7.78 9.66 2.80
N ARG A 18 -8.38 9.12 1.74
CA ARG A 18 -7.70 8.90 0.46
C ARG A 18 -7.21 10.20 -0.16
N LEU A 19 -8.03 11.23 -0.13
CA LEU A 19 -7.68 12.55 -0.64
C LEU A 19 -6.45 13.09 0.12
N PHE A 20 -6.43 13.03 1.45
CA PHE A 20 -5.28 13.44 2.26
C PHE A 20 -4.01 12.62 1.96
N VAL A 21 -4.12 11.30 1.83
CA VAL A 21 -2.98 10.44 1.49
C VAL A 21 -2.47 10.73 0.07
N SER A 22 -3.37 10.91 -0.90
CA SER A 22 -3.02 11.26 -2.28
C SER A 22 -2.32 12.63 -2.37
N TRP A 23 -2.87 13.65 -1.72
CA TRP A 23 -2.25 14.98 -1.67
C TRP A 23 -0.91 14.95 -0.93
N GLY A 24 -0.85 14.24 0.20
CA GLY A 24 0.40 14.03 0.94
C GLY A 24 1.48 13.39 0.05
N PHE A 25 1.11 12.37 -0.71
CA PHE A 25 2.03 11.69 -1.63
C PHE A 25 2.50 12.63 -2.76
N GLN A 26 1.60 13.41 -3.35
CA GLN A 26 1.93 14.39 -4.39
C GLN A 26 2.86 15.49 -3.85
N LEU A 27 2.54 16.06 -2.69
CA LEU A 27 3.37 17.10 -2.06
C LEU A 27 4.78 16.58 -1.75
N VAL A 28 4.92 15.38 -1.17
CA VAL A 28 6.23 14.80 -0.86
C VAL A 28 7.00 14.49 -2.14
N THR A 29 6.33 14.00 -3.18
CA THR A 29 6.98 13.73 -4.49
C THR A 29 7.49 15.01 -5.12
N LEU A 30 6.67 16.08 -5.17
CA LEU A 30 7.07 17.38 -5.69
C LEU A 30 8.22 17.99 -4.87
N THR A 31 8.11 17.94 -3.54
CA THR A 31 9.17 18.43 -2.64
C THR A 31 10.48 17.66 -2.86
N SER A 32 10.40 16.33 -3.02
CA SER A 32 11.57 15.49 -3.31
C SER A 32 12.21 15.87 -4.62
N LEU A 33 11.41 16.12 -5.67
CA LEU A 33 11.91 16.58 -6.97
C LEU A 33 12.64 17.93 -6.86
N VAL A 34 12.03 18.90 -6.19
CA VAL A 34 12.64 20.22 -5.97
C VAL A 34 13.95 20.12 -5.19
N ILE A 35 14.00 19.30 -4.14
CA ILE A 35 15.22 19.09 -3.34
C ILE A 35 16.31 18.38 -4.16
N ILE A 36 15.97 17.41 -5.00
CA ILE A 36 16.93 16.75 -5.91
C ILE A 36 17.51 17.77 -6.88
N LEU A 37 16.67 18.60 -7.51
CA LEU A 37 17.12 19.66 -8.42
C LEU A 37 18.02 20.68 -7.69
N TYR A 38 17.65 21.07 -6.48
CA TYR A 38 18.49 21.93 -5.64
C TYR A 38 19.87 21.29 -5.36
N PHE A 39 19.93 20.00 -5.01
CA PHE A 39 21.20 19.30 -4.78
C PHE A 39 22.05 19.17 -6.04
N ILE A 40 21.44 19.02 -7.22
CA ILE A 40 22.15 19.05 -8.50
C ILE A 40 22.72 20.45 -8.74
N ALA A 41 21.91 21.50 -8.58
CA ALA A 41 22.32 22.88 -8.81
C ALA A 41 23.45 23.35 -7.87
N THR A 42 23.43 22.90 -6.62
CA THR A 42 24.46 23.24 -5.61
C THR A 42 25.71 22.33 -5.67
N GLY A 43 25.71 21.32 -6.55
CA GLY A 43 26.79 20.33 -6.63
C GLY A 43 26.86 19.34 -5.48
N ALA A 44 25.83 19.32 -4.61
CA ALA A 44 25.69 18.33 -3.53
C ALA A 44 25.34 16.93 -4.07
N LEU A 45 24.80 16.86 -5.29
CA LEU A 45 24.55 15.66 -6.08
C LEU A 45 25.24 15.83 -7.44
N GLN A 46 26.31 15.09 -7.70
CA GLN A 46 27.02 15.12 -8.96
C GLN A 46 26.75 13.86 -9.77
N LEU A 47 26.17 14.06 -10.94
CA LEU A 47 25.88 13.00 -11.92
C LEU A 47 26.98 13.05 -12.99
N ARG A 48 27.97 12.15 -12.91
CA ARG A 48 29.02 12.04 -13.92
C ARG A 48 28.81 10.78 -14.76
N PRO A 49 28.88 10.89 -16.10
CA PRO A 49 28.78 9.71 -16.96
C PRO A 49 29.83 8.65 -16.61
N GLY A 50 29.37 7.38 -16.45
CA GLY A 50 30.26 6.25 -16.16
C GLY A 50 30.71 6.12 -14.71
N ARG A 51 30.24 6.95 -13.80
CA ARG A 51 30.53 6.86 -12.36
C ARG A 51 29.26 6.82 -11.54
N LEU A 52 29.31 6.18 -10.36
CA LEU A 52 28.19 6.23 -9.40
C LEU A 52 27.96 7.68 -8.96
N PRO A 53 26.69 8.09 -8.73
CA PRO A 53 26.37 9.42 -8.25
C PRO A 53 27.12 9.77 -6.95
N GLU A 54 27.87 10.84 -6.97
CA GLU A 54 28.51 11.38 -5.76
C GLU A 54 27.50 12.28 -5.04
N VAL A 55 27.06 11.87 -3.85
CA VAL A 55 26.07 12.58 -3.06
C VAL A 55 26.69 12.99 -1.73
N SER A 56 26.54 14.26 -1.39
CA SER A 56 27.02 14.77 -0.11
C SER A 56 26.33 14.06 1.07
N SER A 57 27.05 13.98 2.19
CA SER A 57 26.56 13.32 3.41
C SER A 57 25.24 13.94 3.95
N GLY A 58 25.11 15.28 3.82
CA GLY A 58 23.86 15.98 4.16
C GLY A 58 22.72 15.65 3.22
N ALA A 59 22.98 15.61 1.90
CA ALA A 59 21.96 15.26 0.91
C ALA A 59 21.45 13.82 1.10
N LYS A 60 22.33 12.86 1.42
CA LYS A 60 21.92 11.48 1.76
C LYS A 60 20.97 11.43 2.95
N ALA A 61 21.23 12.22 4.00
CA ALA A 61 20.36 12.28 5.16
C ALA A 61 18.98 12.85 4.81
N HIS A 62 18.91 13.96 4.07
CA HIS A 62 17.65 14.55 3.63
C HIS A 62 16.84 13.60 2.73
N LEU A 63 17.49 12.96 1.75
CA LEU A 63 16.82 11.97 0.89
C LEU A 63 16.29 10.79 1.70
N SER A 64 17.02 10.34 2.72
CA SER A 64 16.56 9.27 3.61
C SER A 64 15.32 9.67 4.41
N VAL A 65 15.23 10.92 4.87
CA VAL A 65 14.01 11.42 5.56
C VAL A 65 12.81 11.43 4.61
N LEU A 66 12.98 11.95 3.39
CA LEU A 66 11.91 11.99 2.39
C LEU A 66 11.43 10.60 2.00
N LEU A 67 12.36 9.68 1.75
CA LEU A 67 12.03 8.28 1.44
C LEU A 67 11.34 7.58 2.62
N ALA A 68 11.77 7.83 3.86
CA ALA A 68 11.12 7.29 5.05
C ALA A 68 9.67 7.81 5.17
N PHE A 69 9.44 9.07 4.89
CA PHE A 69 8.10 9.65 4.90
C PHE A 69 7.22 9.04 3.80
N ILE A 70 7.75 8.86 2.58
CA ILE A 70 7.05 8.14 1.50
C ILE A 70 6.70 6.72 1.92
N ALA A 71 7.61 5.99 2.57
CA ALA A 71 7.37 4.63 3.04
C ALA A 71 6.24 4.57 4.09
N ILE A 72 6.18 5.55 5.01
CA ILE A 72 5.09 5.68 5.99
C ILE A 72 3.76 5.98 5.29
N LEU A 73 3.73 6.91 4.34
CA LEU A 73 2.53 7.21 3.56
C LEU A 73 2.04 5.99 2.78
N LYS A 74 2.97 5.17 2.23
CA LYS A 74 2.63 3.91 1.57
C LYS A 74 2.03 2.90 2.55
N ALA A 75 2.56 2.78 3.77
CA ALA A 75 1.96 1.90 4.79
C ALA A 75 0.53 2.31 5.13
N VAL A 76 0.26 3.63 5.25
CA VAL A 76 -1.10 4.15 5.46
C VAL A 76 -1.99 3.85 4.24
N ALA A 77 -1.50 4.07 3.01
CA ALA A 77 -2.23 3.76 1.79
C ALA A 77 -2.62 2.28 1.73
N TYR A 78 -1.69 1.35 1.97
CA TYR A 78 -1.99 -0.09 2.02
C TYR A 78 -3.00 -0.46 3.10
N ARG A 79 -3.02 0.26 4.23
CA ARG A 79 -4.06 0.07 5.25
C ARG A 79 -5.44 0.49 4.75
N LEU A 80 -5.53 1.58 4.00
CA LEU A 80 -6.77 2.01 3.38
C LEU A 80 -7.22 1.04 2.28
N ASP A 81 -6.27 0.57 1.45
CA ASP A 81 -6.54 -0.44 0.42
C ASP A 81 -7.08 -1.75 1.05
N ALA A 82 -6.55 -2.17 2.20
CA ALA A 82 -7.06 -3.34 2.92
C ALA A 82 -8.51 -3.15 3.41
N LEU A 83 -8.90 -1.94 3.82
CA LEU A 83 -10.28 -1.64 4.17
C LEU A 83 -11.21 -1.62 2.95
N GLU A 84 -10.71 -1.24 1.78
CA GLU A 84 -11.49 -1.23 0.55
C GLU A 84 -11.79 -2.60 -0.03
N LEU A 85 -11.04 -3.64 0.37
CA LEU A 85 -11.39 -5.01 -0.01
C LEU A 85 -12.80 -5.41 0.46
N LEU A 86 -13.32 -4.79 1.53
CA LEU A 86 -14.69 -5.00 1.99
C LEU A 86 -15.75 -4.58 0.97
N TYR A 87 -15.38 -3.70 0.02
CA TYR A 87 -16.27 -3.17 -1.03
C TYR A 87 -15.79 -3.59 -2.43
N SER A 88 -15.01 -4.67 -2.52
CA SER A 88 -14.45 -5.15 -3.78
C SER A 88 -15.55 -5.62 -4.73
N PRO A 89 -15.52 -5.20 -6.02
CA PRO A 89 -16.43 -5.72 -7.05
C PRO A 89 -15.87 -6.96 -7.77
N ARG A 90 -14.79 -7.59 -7.26
CA ARG A 90 -14.08 -8.66 -7.98
C ARG A 90 -14.76 -10.02 -7.89
N GLY A 91 -15.57 -10.27 -6.84
CA GLY A 91 -16.31 -11.52 -6.64
C GLY A 91 -17.62 -11.57 -7.42
N LYS A 92 -18.38 -12.66 -7.25
CA LYS A 92 -19.73 -12.81 -7.81
C LYS A 92 -20.76 -11.90 -7.14
N VAL A 93 -20.49 -11.47 -5.92
CA VAL A 93 -21.28 -10.52 -5.16
C VAL A 93 -20.42 -9.31 -4.77
N PHE A 94 -21.08 -8.22 -4.46
CA PHE A 94 -20.39 -7.01 -4.00
C PHE A 94 -19.83 -7.26 -2.59
N GLY A 95 -18.51 -7.11 -2.45
CA GLY A 95 -17.80 -7.35 -1.19
C GLY A 95 -16.49 -8.09 -1.39
N ALA A 96 -15.87 -8.52 -0.29
CA ALA A 96 -14.59 -9.24 -0.34
C ALA A 96 -14.78 -10.63 -0.97
N SER A 97 -14.04 -10.93 -2.03
CA SER A 97 -14.00 -12.23 -2.69
C SER A 97 -13.05 -13.20 -1.97
N TYR A 98 -13.10 -14.49 -2.33
CA TYR A 98 -12.13 -15.47 -1.83
C TYR A 98 -10.67 -15.03 -2.06
N THR A 99 -10.36 -14.52 -3.24
CA THR A 99 -9.00 -14.01 -3.55
C THR A 99 -8.65 -12.79 -2.70
N ASP A 100 -9.60 -11.91 -2.42
CA ASP A 100 -9.36 -10.74 -1.59
C ASP A 100 -8.97 -11.13 -0.16
N VAL A 101 -9.66 -12.12 0.43
CA VAL A 101 -9.40 -12.58 1.80
C VAL A 101 -8.13 -13.42 1.89
N VAL A 102 -7.91 -14.36 0.94
CA VAL A 102 -6.83 -15.36 1.04
C VAL A 102 -5.51 -14.84 0.47
N ALA A 103 -5.55 -13.92 -0.49
CA ALA A 103 -4.34 -13.42 -1.14
C ALA A 103 -4.11 -11.91 -0.95
N HIS A 104 -5.08 -11.07 -1.30
CA HIS A 104 -4.86 -9.60 -1.26
C HIS A 104 -4.70 -9.06 0.15
N LEU A 105 -5.52 -9.49 1.12
CA LEU A 105 -5.45 -9.00 2.49
C LEU A 105 -4.12 -9.37 3.19
N PRO A 106 -3.63 -10.64 3.15
CA PRO A 106 -2.30 -10.98 3.66
C PRO A 106 -1.17 -10.24 2.93
N ALA A 107 -1.29 -10.06 1.61
CA ALA A 107 -0.32 -9.31 0.82
C ALA A 107 -0.22 -7.84 1.28
N LEU A 108 -1.34 -7.16 1.46
CA LEU A 108 -1.38 -5.78 1.94
C LEU A 108 -0.82 -5.66 3.36
N ASN A 109 -1.15 -6.58 4.26
CA ASN A 109 -0.59 -6.60 5.62
C ASN A 109 0.94 -6.77 5.59
N LEU A 110 1.47 -7.64 4.74
CA LEU A 110 2.92 -7.80 4.57
C LEU A 110 3.56 -6.53 3.99
N LEU A 111 2.92 -5.90 3.00
CA LEU A 111 3.38 -4.64 2.42
C LEU A 111 3.41 -3.49 3.44
N ILE A 112 2.44 -3.44 4.36
CA ILE A 112 2.45 -2.48 5.49
C ILE A 112 3.71 -2.72 6.35
N LEU A 113 3.95 -3.97 6.77
CA LEU A 113 5.10 -4.32 7.62
C LEU A 113 6.43 -3.96 6.94
N ILE A 114 6.58 -4.30 5.66
CA ILE A 114 7.81 -4.02 4.91
C ILE A 114 7.99 -2.52 4.66
N SER A 115 6.93 -1.78 4.41
CA SER A 115 6.99 -0.32 4.27
C SER A 115 7.43 0.34 5.59
N LEU A 116 6.90 -0.10 6.72
CA LEU A 116 7.32 0.40 8.04
C LEU A 116 8.76 0.00 8.37
N PHE A 117 9.15 -1.25 8.08
CA PHE A 117 10.53 -1.71 8.24
C PHE A 117 11.50 -0.90 7.37
N GLY A 118 11.15 -0.67 6.11
CA GLY A 118 11.90 0.19 5.21
C GLY A 118 12.04 1.62 5.73
N ALA A 119 10.96 2.19 6.30
CA ALA A 119 11.01 3.51 6.93
C ALA A 119 12.02 3.55 8.10
N VAL A 120 12.04 2.51 8.96
CA VAL A 120 13.01 2.40 10.06
C VAL A 120 14.44 2.34 9.52
N LEU A 121 14.72 1.51 8.50
CA LEU A 121 16.04 1.44 7.87
C LEU A 121 16.49 2.80 7.32
N LEU A 122 15.58 3.54 6.69
CA LEU A 122 15.84 4.86 6.14
C LEU A 122 16.10 5.90 7.24
N LEU A 123 15.37 5.84 8.36
CA LEU A 123 15.62 6.70 9.53
C LEU A 123 16.98 6.40 10.17
N VAL A 124 17.36 5.14 10.29
CA VAL A 124 18.71 4.74 10.75
C VAL A 124 19.79 5.27 9.80
N ASN A 125 19.51 5.31 8.49
CA ASN A 125 20.44 5.82 7.48
C ASN A 125 20.74 7.33 7.62
N ILE A 126 19.89 8.11 8.29
CA ILE A 126 20.16 9.53 8.59
C ILE A 126 21.49 9.67 9.35
N ARG A 127 21.79 8.73 10.25
CA ARG A 127 23.06 8.71 11.00
C ARG A 127 24.20 8.03 10.23
N ARG A 128 23.92 6.92 9.53
CA ARG A 128 24.94 6.16 8.79
C ARG A 128 25.32 6.82 7.47
N ARG A 129 24.38 7.55 6.82
CA ARG A 129 24.60 8.31 5.58
C ARG A 129 25.19 7.48 4.44
N GLY A 130 24.88 6.17 4.45
CA GLY A 130 25.34 5.20 3.45
C GLY A 130 24.35 5.03 2.30
N TRP A 131 24.72 4.21 1.30
CA TRP A 131 23.83 3.79 0.21
C TRP A 131 23.18 2.44 0.48
N LEU A 132 23.79 1.60 1.33
CA LEU A 132 23.34 0.23 1.56
C LEU A 132 21.92 0.17 2.11
N LEU A 133 21.59 0.96 3.14
CA LEU A 133 20.26 0.91 3.77
C LEU A 133 19.14 1.41 2.85
N PRO A 134 19.27 2.54 2.11
CA PRO A 134 18.25 2.96 1.15
C PRO A 134 18.06 1.96 0.02
N THR A 135 19.15 1.42 -0.55
CA THR A 135 19.04 0.45 -1.65
C THR A 135 18.41 -0.87 -1.21
N THR A 136 18.74 -1.36 -0.01
CA THR A 136 18.10 -2.56 0.55
C THR A 136 16.63 -2.32 0.90
N ALA A 137 16.27 -1.17 1.46
CA ALA A 137 14.89 -0.82 1.78
C ALA A 137 14.01 -0.76 0.52
N ILE A 138 14.48 -0.04 -0.51
CA ILE A 138 13.75 0.11 -1.78
C ILE A 138 13.71 -1.24 -2.52
N GLY A 139 14.83 -1.96 -2.61
CA GLY A 139 14.90 -3.24 -3.31
C GLY A 139 14.00 -4.29 -2.69
N LEU A 140 13.99 -4.40 -1.36
CA LEU A 140 13.11 -5.32 -0.63
C LEU A 140 11.64 -4.94 -0.84
N TRP A 141 11.30 -3.65 -0.73
CA TRP A 141 9.93 -3.19 -0.93
C TRP A 141 9.44 -3.48 -2.36
N LEU A 142 10.26 -3.21 -3.39
CA LEU A 142 9.91 -3.50 -4.78
C LEU A 142 9.74 -5.00 -5.01
N ALA A 143 10.68 -5.84 -4.53
CA ALA A 143 10.60 -7.29 -4.69
C ALA A 143 9.31 -7.86 -4.08
N VAL A 144 9.00 -7.48 -2.84
CA VAL A 144 7.77 -7.94 -2.17
C VAL A 144 6.53 -7.37 -2.82
N SER A 145 6.54 -6.10 -3.25
CA SER A 145 5.41 -5.48 -3.95
C SER A 145 5.06 -6.22 -5.23
N ILE A 146 6.06 -6.63 -6.03
CA ILE A 146 5.85 -7.37 -7.27
C ILE A 146 5.38 -8.80 -6.98
N ILE A 147 6.07 -9.52 -6.08
CA ILE A 147 5.78 -10.93 -5.82
C ILE A 147 4.45 -11.08 -5.08
N VAL A 148 4.33 -10.46 -3.92
CA VAL A 148 3.22 -10.68 -3.00
C VAL A 148 2.02 -9.79 -3.34
N GLY A 149 2.27 -8.55 -3.80
CA GLY A 149 1.21 -7.63 -4.21
C GLY A 149 0.64 -7.90 -5.61
N GLY A 150 1.41 -8.56 -6.50
CA GLY A 150 1.02 -8.81 -7.89
C GLY A 150 0.94 -10.29 -8.26
N ILE A 151 2.07 -11.00 -8.25
CA ILE A 151 2.17 -12.37 -8.80
C ILE A 151 1.33 -13.36 -7.99
N VAL A 152 1.40 -13.32 -6.66
CA VAL A 152 0.70 -14.29 -5.79
C VAL A 152 -0.82 -14.19 -5.92
N PRO A 153 -1.46 -13.00 -5.82
CA PRO A 153 -2.91 -12.89 -6.03
C PRO A 153 -3.34 -13.32 -7.43
N ALA A 154 -2.60 -12.93 -8.47
CA ALA A 154 -2.89 -13.33 -9.85
C ALA A 154 -2.78 -14.84 -10.06
N ALA A 155 -1.78 -15.50 -9.47
CA ALA A 155 -1.64 -16.95 -9.51
C ALA A 155 -2.78 -17.66 -8.77
N ILE A 156 -3.13 -17.21 -7.56
CA ILE A 156 -4.26 -17.78 -6.81
C ILE A 156 -5.56 -17.63 -7.59
N GLN A 157 -5.83 -16.45 -8.14
CA GLN A 157 -7.02 -16.21 -8.96
C GLN A 157 -7.06 -17.18 -10.15
N ARG A 158 -5.97 -17.29 -10.91
CA ARG A 158 -5.92 -18.08 -12.15
C ARG A 158 -5.96 -19.58 -11.92
N PHE A 159 -5.21 -20.09 -10.94
CA PHE A 159 -4.99 -21.53 -10.77
C PHE A 159 -5.90 -22.16 -9.71
N ARG A 160 -6.42 -21.39 -8.77
CA ARG A 160 -7.17 -21.92 -7.64
C ARG A 160 -8.63 -21.47 -7.62
N VAL A 161 -8.91 -20.24 -8.07
CA VAL A 161 -10.27 -19.69 -8.05
C VAL A 161 -11.01 -19.95 -9.36
N VAL A 162 -10.44 -19.55 -10.50
CA VAL A 162 -11.08 -19.69 -11.82
C VAL A 162 -11.53 -21.13 -12.15
N PRO A 163 -10.76 -22.20 -11.86
CA PRO A 163 -11.20 -23.56 -12.14
C PRO A 163 -12.35 -24.06 -11.25
N ASP A 164 -12.50 -23.50 -10.04
CA ASP A 164 -13.49 -23.91 -9.03
C ASP A 164 -14.19 -22.70 -8.40
N GLU A 165 -14.51 -21.72 -9.24
CA GLU A 165 -15.01 -20.42 -8.81
C GLU A 165 -16.27 -20.54 -7.96
N LEU A 166 -17.22 -21.37 -8.39
CA LEU A 166 -18.51 -21.49 -7.70
C LEU A 166 -18.32 -21.96 -6.25
N ASN A 167 -17.57 -23.06 -6.05
CA ASN A 167 -17.36 -23.60 -4.69
C ASN A 167 -16.53 -22.67 -3.80
N LYS A 168 -15.62 -21.90 -4.37
CA LYS A 168 -14.78 -20.97 -3.61
C LYS A 168 -15.51 -19.68 -3.20
N GLU A 169 -16.41 -19.20 -4.06
CA GLU A 169 -17.18 -17.97 -3.80
C GLU A 169 -18.51 -18.26 -3.07
N LEU A 170 -19.00 -19.51 -3.07
CA LEU A 170 -20.29 -19.88 -2.46
C LEU A 170 -20.43 -19.45 -0.99
N PRO A 171 -19.45 -19.63 -0.10
CA PRO A 171 -19.54 -19.16 1.27
C PRO A 171 -19.73 -17.64 1.39
N TYR A 172 -19.07 -16.87 0.52
CA TYR A 172 -19.20 -15.40 0.50
C TYR A 172 -20.52 -14.94 -0.06
N VAL A 173 -21.11 -15.71 -1.01
CA VAL A 173 -22.47 -15.50 -1.51
C VAL A 173 -23.50 -15.77 -0.42
N GLU A 174 -23.36 -16.88 0.32
CA GLU A 174 -24.23 -17.24 1.44
C GLU A 174 -24.22 -16.18 2.55
N ASP A 175 -23.03 -15.74 2.95
CA ASP A 175 -22.87 -14.65 3.92
C ASP A 175 -23.55 -13.37 3.44
N HIS A 176 -23.38 -13.01 2.17
CA HIS A 176 -24.01 -11.83 1.59
C HIS A 176 -25.55 -11.95 1.60
N ILE A 177 -26.11 -13.12 1.28
CA ILE A 177 -27.55 -13.38 1.33
C ILE A 177 -28.03 -13.25 2.77
N ASN A 178 -27.35 -13.86 3.73
CA ASN A 178 -27.72 -13.82 5.15
C ASN A 178 -27.72 -12.38 5.70
N TYR A 179 -26.66 -11.62 5.43
CA TYR A 179 -26.61 -10.21 5.85
C TYR A 179 -27.69 -9.35 5.17
N THR A 180 -27.99 -9.62 3.90
CA THR A 180 -29.06 -8.92 3.19
C THR A 180 -30.42 -9.24 3.81
N ARG A 181 -30.71 -10.53 4.09
CA ARG A 181 -31.96 -10.95 4.76
C ARG A 181 -32.11 -10.31 6.13
N LEU A 182 -31.05 -10.33 6.93
CA LEU A 182 -31.03 -9.66 8.24
C LEU A 182 -31.30 -8.14 8.12
N ALA A 183 -30.67 -7.47 7.15
CA ALA A 183 -30.85 -6.04 6.92
C ALA A 183 -32.29 -5.65 6.53
N TYR A 184 -32.98 -6.52 5.82
CA TYR A 184 -34.38 -6.32 5.39
C TYR A 184 -35.42 -6.99 6.31
N GLY A 185 -34.98 -7.60 7.42
CA GLY A 185 -35.90 -8.25 8.39
C GLY A 185 -36.60 -9.47 7.82
N LEU A 186 -35.95 -10.22 6.91
CA LEU A 186 -36.51 -11.41 6.24
C LEU A 186 -36.16 -12.72 6.96
N ASP A 187 -35.64 -12.65 8.18
CA ASP A 187 -35.22 -13.81 8.99
C ASP A 187 -36.36 -14.35 9.90
N SER A 188 -37.60 -14.26 9.45
CA SER A 188 -38.76 -14.82 10.14
C SER A 188 -39.15 -16.21 9.60
#